data_d7c05d1c82402e27e341e26c9404680d
#
_entry.id   d7c05d1c82402e27e341e26c9404680d
#
_cell.length_a   1.000
_cell.length_b   1.000
_cell.length_c   1.000
_cell.angle_alpha   90.00
_cell.angle_beta   90.00
_cell.angle_gamma   90.00
#
_symmetry.space_group_name_H-M   'P 1'
#
loop_
_entity.id
_entity.type
_entity.pdbx_description
1 polymer ?
#
loop_
_entity_poly.entity_id
_entity_poly.type
_entity_poly.pdbx_seq_one_letter_code
_entity_poly.pdbx_strand_id
1 'polypeptide(L)'
;MTISKQLLRIAGVLSFAVAIFQAVISFVPSWSLYFGAPKELVSNATILIIAGLLATIVFVIFGLYALAGAGDVRILPLLRLGLLGIGGVYTLRGLLLIPQLLTMAGILQFNESFSSQMLASSLISLLIGLLYLAGSIVGWRELPSKNKN
;
A
#
# COMPACT_ATOMS: atom_id res chain seq x y z
N MET A 1 24.61 -5.08 -5.36
CA MET A 1 23.36 -4.45 -4.94
C MET A 1 22.96 -5.02 -3.58
N THR A 2 22.68 -4.17 -2.60
CA THR A 2 22.32 -4.62 -1.25
C THR A 2 20.88 -5.17 -1.23
N ILE A 3 20.61 -6.13 -0.34
CA ILE A 3 19.28 -6.73 -0.18
C ILE A 3 18.24 -5.66 0.13
N SER A 4 18.56 -4.66 0.95
CA SER A 4 17.68 -3.55 1.28
C SER A 4 17.20 -2.77 0.05
N LYS A 5 18.10 -2.48 -0.89
CA LYS A 5 17.75 -1.78 -2.14
C LYS A 5 16.86 -2.63 -3.04
N GLN A 6 17.08 -3.94 -3.10
CA GLN A 6 16.23 -4.86 -3.85
C GLN A 6 14.82 -4.91 -3.25
N LEU A 7 14.71 -5.04 -1.92
CA LEU A 7 13.42 -5.04 -1.23
C LEU A 7 12.62 -3.76 -1.49
N LEU A 8 13.28 -2.59 -1.37
CA LEU A 8 12.64 -1.30 -1.65
C LEU A 8 12.27 -1.15 -3.13
N ARG A 9 13.09 -1.64 -4.05
CA ARG A 9 12.77 -1.60 -5.49
C ARG A 9 11.54 -2.44 -5.80
N ILE A 10 11.44 -3.66 -5.25
CA ILE A 10 10.26 -4.52 -5.39
C ILE A 10 9.04 -3.83 -4.78
N ALA A 11 9.15 -3.28 -3.57
CA ALA A 11 8.07 -2.55 -2.92
C ALA A 11 7.58 -1.37 -3.77
N GLY A 12 8.51 -0.63 -4.38
CA GLY A 12 8.19 0.48 -5.29
C GLY A 12 7.40 0.03 -6.52
N VAL A 13 7.88 -1.01 -7.20
CA VAL A 13 7.20 -1.59 -8.37
C VAL A 13 5.79 -2.08 -8.01
N LEU A 14 5.66 -2.78 -6.88
CA LEU A 14 4.35 -3.23 -6.40
C LEU A 14 3.41 -2.07 -6.05
N SER A 15 3.95 -0.98 -5.46
CA SER A 15 3.15 0.23 -5.19
C SER A 15 2.64 0.89 -6.47
N PHE A 16 3.45 0.93 -7.54
CA PHE A 16 2.99 1.39 -8.84
C PHE A 16 1.93 0.47 -9.46
N ALA A 17 2.09 -0.84 -9.32
CA ALA A 17 1.07 -1.80 -9.77
C ALA A 17 -0.26 -1.58 -9.02
N VAL A 18 -0.21 -1.34 -7.71
CA VAL A 18 -1.39 -0.99 -6.89
C VAL A 18 -1.98 0.35 -7.34
N ALA A 19 -1.15 1.35 -7.67
CA ALA A 19 -1.61 2.64 -8.17
C ALA A 19 -2.38 2.50 -9.49
N ILE A 20 -1.85 1.74 -10.43
CA ILE A 20 -2.51 1.45 -11.73
C ILE A 20 -3.84 0.74 -11.48
N PHE A 21 -3.83 -0.30 -10.66
CA PHE A 21 -5.03 -1.05 -10.30
C PHE A 21 -6.08 -0.13 -9.66
N GLN A 22 -5.67 0.72 -8.71
CA GLN A 22 -6.54 1.69 -8.04
C GLN A 22 -7.15 2.67 -9.04
N ALA A 23 -6.37 3.17 -9.99
CA ALA A 23 -6.87 4.05 -11.04
C ALA A 23 -7.96 3.35 -11.87
N VAL A 24 -7.72 2.11 -12.29
CA VAL A 24 -8.68 1.33 -13.10
C VAL A 24 -9.99 1.10 -12.35
N ILE A 25 -9.94 0.61 -11.10
CA ILE A 25 -11.16 0.30 -10.34
C ILE A 25 -11.97 1.55 -9.98
N SER A 26 -11.34 2.73 -9.93
CA SER A 26 -12.02 3.99 -9.64
C SER A 26 -13.05 4.37 -10.71
N PHE A 27 -12.89 3.88 -11.94
CA PHE A 27 -13.84 4.07 -13.02
C PHE A 27 -14.90 2.98 -13.13
N VAL A 28 -14.80 1.92 -12.31
CA VAL A 28 -15.71 0.78 -12.34
C VAL A 28 -16.34 0.58 -10.96
N PRO A 29 -17.52 1.17 -10.69
CA PRO A 29 -18.15 1.14 -9.36
C PRO A 29 -18.36 -0.27 -8.80
N SER A 30 -18.75 -1.23 -9.65
CA SER A 30 -18.94 -2.61 -9.25
C SER A 30 -17.63 -3.27 -8.77
N TRP A 31 -16.51 -2.97 -9.38
CA TRP A 31 -15.21 -3.46 -8.95
C TRP A 31 -14.74 -2.78 -7.67
N SER A 32 -14.96 -1.47 -7.57
CA SER A 32 -14.65 -0.74 -6.33
C SER A 32 -15.39 -1.34 -5.13
N LEU A 33 -16.69 -1.61 -5.27
CA LEU A 33 -17.50 -2.27 -4.23
C LEU A 33 -16.96 -3.69 -3.91
N TYR A 34 -16.61 -4.44 -4.95
CA TYR A 34 -16.10 -5.80 -4.83
C TYR A 34 -14.76 -5.88 -4.06
N PHE A 35 -13.90 -4.87 -4.20
CA PHE A 35 -12.64 -4.73 -3.48
C PHE A 35 -12.76 -3.96 -2.16
N GLY A 36 -13.98 -3.69 -1.68
CA GLY A 36 -14.24 -3.20 -0.35
C GLY A 36 -14.40 -1.70 -0.21
N ALA A 37 -14.72 -0.98 -1.29
CA ALA A 37 -15.09 0.42 -1.19
C ALA A 37 -16.45 0.56 -0.46
N PRO A 38 -16.61 1.55 0.43
CA PRO A 38 -17.87 1.82 1.10
C PRO A 38 -19.01 2.08 0.10
N LYS A 39 -20.22 1.58 0.39
CA LYS A 39 -21.41 1.74 -0.47
C LYS A 39 -21.74 3.21 -0.70
N GLU A 40 -21.55 4.04 0.30
CA GLU A 40 -21.76 5.49 0.27
C GLU A 40 -20.84 6.17 -0.75
N LEU A 41 -19.61 5.71 -0.87
CA LEU A 41 -18.65 6.20 -1.86
C LEU A 41 -19.01 5.74 -3.27
N VAL A 42 -19.44 4.49 -3.41
CA VAL A 42 -19.80 3.88 -4.71
C VAL A 42 -21.11 4.43 -5.26
N SER A 43 -22.02 4.89 -4.39
CA SER A 43 -23.31 5.47 -4.80
C SER A 43 -23.17 6.78 -5.58
N ASN A 44 -22.04 7.48 -5.46
CA ASN A 44 -21.73 8.70 -6.21
C ASN A 44 -20.48 8.51 -7.07
N ALA A 45 -20.68 8.28 -8.36
CA ALA A 45 -19.60 8.02 -9.31
C ALA A 45 -18.52 9.13 -9.33
N THR A 46 -18.92 10.40 -9.20
CA THR A 46 -17.97 11.52 -9.19
C THR A 46 -17.06 11.46 -7.95
N ILE A 47 -17.64 11.23 -6.77
CA ILE A 47 -16.88 11.12 -5.52
C ILE A 47 -15.96 9.90 -5.57
N LEU A 48 -16.45 8.78 -6.10
CA LEU A 48 -15.66 7.55 -6.25
C LEU A 48 -14.42 7.79 -7.12
N ILE A 49 -14.59 8.44 -8.28
CA ILE A 49 -13.48 8.74 -9.19
C ILE A 49 -12.48 9.68 -8.53
N ILE A 50 -12.94 10.76 -7.90
CA ILE A 50 -12.06 11.73 -7.23
C ILE A 50 -11.27 11.04 -6.11
N ALA A 51 -11.94 10.32 -5.23
CA ALA A 51 -11.30 9.60 -4.12
C ALA A 51 -10.31 8.55 -4.63
N GLY A 52 -10.67 7.81 -5.67
CA GLY A 52 -9.81 6.81 -6.27
C GLY A 52 -8.58 7.40 -6.96
N LEU A 53 -8.71 8.52 -7.65
CA LEU A 53 -7.57 9.22 -8.25
C LEU A 53 -6.65 9.83 -7.19
N LEU A 54 -7.19 10.37 -6.11
CA LEU A 54 -6.39 10.83 -4.96
C LEU A 54 -5.61 9.67 -4.34
N ALA A 55 -6.25 8.52 -4.13
CA ALA A 55 -5.58 7.32 -3.65
C ALA A 55 -4.48 6.86 -4.63
N THR A 56 -4.73 6.90 -5.92
CA THR A 56 -3.74 6.58 -6.96
C THR A 56 -2.49 7.47 -6.84
N ILE A 57 -2.68 8.78 -6.67
CA ILE A 57 -1.57 9.73 -6.47
C ILE A 57 -0.76 9.36 -5.23
N VAL A 58 -1.43 9.02 -4.13
CA VAL A 58 -0.76 8.59 -2.89
C VAL A 58 0.09 7.33 -3.13
N PHE A 59 -0.43 6.32 -3.83
CA PHE A 59 0.33 5.11 -4.14
C PHE A 59 1.51 5.36 -5.09
N VAL A 60 1.38 6.30 -6.03
CA VAL A 60 2.50 6.75 -6.87
C VAL A 60 3.59 7.38 -6.01
N ILE A 61 3.22 8.27 -5.08
CA ILE A 61 4.16 8.89 -4.13
C ILE A 61 4.86 7.80 -3.30
N PHE A 62 4.13 6.81 -2.82
CA PHE A 62 4.69 5.68 -2.07
C PHE A 62 5.74 4.93 -2.91
N GLY A 63 5.43 4.63 -4.17
CA GLY A 63 6.38 4.01 -5.10
C GLY A 63 7.66 4.84 -5.29
N LEU A 64 7.52 6.17 -5.44
CA LEU A 64 8.66 7.07 -5.57
C LEU A 64 9.54 7.09 -4.31
N TYR A 65 8.94 7.06 -3.11
CA TYR A 65 9.71 6.94 -1.85
C TYR A 65 10.52 5.64 -1.79
N ALA A 66 9.95 4.53 -2.23
CA ALA A 66 10.66 3.25 -2.26
C ALA A 66 11.84 3.30 -3.24
N LEU A 67 11.64 3.83 -4.46
CA LEU A 67 12.71 3.99 -5.44
C LEU A 67 13.78 4.97 -4.98
N ALA A 68 13.41 6.05 -4.27
CA ALA A 68 14.37 6.96 -3.66
C ALA A 68 15.20 6.25 -2.57
N GLY A 69 14.57 5.37 -1.79
CA GLY A 69 15.27 4.52 -0.81
C GLY A 69 16.21 3.50 -1.47
N ALA A 70 15.85 2.99 -2.64
CA ALA A 70 16.69 2.12 -3.45
C ALA A 70 17.87 2.90 -4.12
N GLY A 71 17.77 4.22 -4.20
CA GLY A 71 18.76 5.07 -4.87
C GLY A 71 18.53 5.25 -6.37
N ASP A 72 17.36 4.85 -6.88
CA ASP A 72 17.04 4.92 -8.32
C ASP A 72 16.51 6.30 -8.74
N VAL A 73 16.00 7.09 -7.79
CA VAL A 73 15.54 8.46 -8.02
C VAL A 73 16.10 9.42 -6.99
N ARG A 74 15.89 10.74 -7.20
CA ARG A 74 16.40 11.77 -6.27
C ARG A 74 15.88 11.54 -4.86
N ILE A 75 16.74 11.89 -3.89
CA ILE A 75 16.41 11.79 -2.47
C ILE A 75 15.23 12.69 -2.14
N LEU A 76 14.16 12.09 -1.62
CA LEU A 76 12.98 12.78 -1.16
C LEU A 76 13.14 13.27 0.28
N PRO A 77 12.45 14.35 0.67
CA PRO A 77 12.52 14.86 2.04
C PRO A 77 12.00 13.81 3.02
N LEU A 78 12.61 13.76 4.21
CA LEU A 78 12.20 12.82 5.29
C LEU A 78 12.14 11.35 4.84
N LEU A 79 13.00 10.94 3.89
CA LEU A 79 12.96 9.63 3.23
C LEU A 79 12.81 8.47 4.22
N ARG A 80 13.61 8.46 5.31
CA ARG A 80 13.59 7.39 6.31
C ARG A 80 12.26 7.30 7.04
N LEU A 81 11.73 8.43 7.48
CA LEU A 81 10.43 8.51 8.17
C LEU A 81 9.29 8.20 7.19
N GLY A 82 9.39 8.69 5.95
CA GLY A 82 8.43 8.40 4.88
C GLY A 82 8.33 6.89 4.62
N LEU A 83 9.46 6.21 4.45
CA LEU A 83 9.49 4.76 4.21
C LEU A 83 8.90 3.96 5.38
N LEU A 84 9.22 4.32 6.63
CA LEU A 84 8.64 3.68 7.81
C LEU A 84 7.13 3.96 7.91
N GLY A 85 6.71 5.19 7.67
CA GLY A 85 5.29 5.57 7.67
C GLY A 85 4.51 4.81 6.60
N ILE A 86 5.02 4.75 5.38
CA ILE A 86 4.40 4.00 4.27
C ILE A 86 4.32 2.51 4.61
N GLY A 87 5.42 1.92 5.08
CA GLY A 87 5.46 0.53 5.51
C GLY A 87 4.47 0.26 6.64
N GLY A 88 4.35 1.19 7.60
CA GLY A 88 3.36 1.14 8.68
C GLY A 88 1.93 1.15 8.16
N VAL A 89 1.58 2.05 7.25
CA VAL A 89 0.23 2.15 6.64
C VAL A 89 -0.14 0.86 5.90
N TYR A 90 0.75 0.35 5.05
CA TYR A 90 0.51 -0.91 4.34
C TYR A 90 0.38 -2.10 5.30
N THR A 91 1.20 -2.16 6.35
CA THR A 91 1.17 -3.22 7.35
C THR A 91 -0.12 -3.16 8.17
N LEU A 92 -0.54 -1.98 8.64
CA LEU A 92 -1.81 -1.80 9.36
C LEU A 92 -3.00 -2.24 8.51
N ARG A 93 -3.04 -1.83 7.22
CA ARG A 93 -4.06 -2.30 6.30
C ARG A 93 -4.00 -3.82 6.11
N GLY A 94 -2.80 -4.38 6.02
CA GLY A 94 -2.59 -5.82 5.87
C GLY A 94 -2.99 -6.62 7.10
N LEU A 95 -2.88 -6.04 8.30
CA LEU A 95 -3.32 -6.67 9.56
C LEU A 95 -4.83 -6.88 9.63
N LEU A 96 -5.63 -6.19 8.81
CA LEU A 96 -7.06 -6.49 8.64
C LEU A 96 -7.31 -7.91 8.11
N LEU A 97 -6.29 -8.57 7.58
CA LEU A 97 -6.34 -9.99 7.24
C LEU A 97 -6.73 -10.86 8.44
N ILE A 98 -6.27 -10.52 9.65
CA ILE A 98 -6.52 -11.30 10.87
C ILE A 98 -8.02 -11.36 11.20
N PRO A 99 -8.72 -10.23 11.44
CA PRO A 99 -10.16 -10.28 11.72
C PRO A 99 -10.97 -10.84 10.54
N GLN A 100 -10.54 -10.63 9.30
CA GLN A 100 -11.18 -11.21 8.12
C GLN A 100 -11.12 -12.74 8.13
N LEU A 101 -9.95 -13.32 8.42
CA LEU A 101 -9.78 -14.78 8.54
C LEU A 101 -10.58 -15.36 9.71
N LEU A 102 -10.58 -14.68 10.87
CA LEU A 102 -11.35 -15.12 12.05
C LEU A 102 -12.84 -15.11 11.80
N THR A 103 -13.34 -14.15 11.04
CA THR A 103 -14.76 -14.10 10.64
C THR A 103 -15.11 -15.22 9.66
N MET A 104 -14.25 -15.48 8.67
CA MET A 104 -14.45 -16.58 7.74
C MET A 104 -14.38 -17.96 8.41
N ALA A 105 -13.56 -18.10 9.45
CA ALA A 105 -13.49 -19.31 10.28
C ALA A 105 -14.66 -19.47 11.26
N GLY A 106 -15.57 -18.48 11.32
CA GLY A 106 -16.73 -18.50 12.23
C GLY A 106 -16.42 -18.21 13.69
N ILE A 107 -15.18 -17.73 13.99
CA ILE A 107 -14.74 -17.42 15.35
C ILE A 107 -15.25 -16.03 15.77
N LEU A 108 -15.29 -15.07 14.84
CA LEU A 108 -15.84 -13.75 15.04
C LEU A 108 -17.07 -13.55 14.14
N GLN A 109 -18.08 -12.88 14.68
CA GLN A 109 -19.29 -12.51 13.94
C GLN A 109 -19.28 -11.00 13.72
N PHE A 110 -18.97 -10.58 12.49
CA PHE A 110 -19.22 -9.23 12.03
C PHE A 110 -20.42 -9.22 11.10
N ASN A 111 -21.19 -8.14 11.11
CA ASN A 111 -22.37 -7.96 10.24
C ASN A 111 -22.01 -7.84 8.75
N GLU A 112 -20.74 -7.81 8.43
CA GLU A 112 -20.26 -7.73 7.05
C GLU A 112 -19.60 -9.05 6.62
N SER A 113 -20.00 -9.56 5.47
CA SER A 113 -19.36 -10.71 4.84
C SER A 113 -18.08 -10.24 4.12
N PHE A 114 -16.95 -10.74 4.55
CA PHE A 114 -15.69 -10.49 3.87
C PHE A 114 -15.55 -11.39 2.63
N SER A 115 -15.23 -10.77 1.49
CA SER A 115 -14.99 -11.50 0.25
C SER A 115 -13.54 -11.98 0.15
N SER A 116 -13.30 -13.04 -0.64
CA SER A 116 -11.95 -13.54 -0.91
C SER A 116 -11.03 -12.48 -1.52
N GLN A 117 -11.59 -11.51 -2.23
CA GLN A 117 -10.82 -10.39 -2.83
C GLN A 117 -10.35 -9.39 -1.79
N MET A 118 -11.14 -9.16 -0.74
CA MET A 118 -10.71 -8.35 0.40
C MET A 118 -9.54 -9.02 1.13
N LEU A 119 -9.57 -10.34 1.29
CA LEU A 119 -8.46 -11.11 1.84
C LEU A 119 -7.20 -10.98 0.97
N ALA A 120 -7.34 -11.14 -0.34
CA ALA A 120 -6.22 -11.00 -1.27
C ALA A 120 -5.61 -9.59 -1.20
N SER A 121 -6.43 -8.53 -1.16
CA SER A 121 -5.95 -7.16 -1.05
C SER A 121 -5.24 -6.88 0.28
N SER A 122 -5.72 -7.45 1.38
CA SER A 122 -5.09 -7.35 2.70
C SER A 122 -3.75 -8.08 2.73
N LEU A 123 -3.67 -9.28 2.12
CA LEU A 123 -2.44 -10.04 2.01
C LEU A 123 -1.37 -9.31 1.17
N ILE A 124 -1.76 -8.76 0.03
CA ILE A 124 -0.87 -7.96 -0.83
C ILE A 124 -0.36 -6.73 -0.07
N SER A 125 -1.25 -6.03 0.65
CA SER A 125 -0.87 -4.87 1.46
C SER A 125 0.12 -5.26 2.56
N LEU A 126 -0.08 -6.39 3.22
CA LEU A 126 0.83 -6.90 4.25
C LEU A 126 2.20 -7.20 3.66
N LEU A 127 2.28 -7.88 2.53
CA LEU A 127 3.54 -8.20 1.86
C LEU A 127 4.29 -6.92 1.46
N ILE A 128 3.61 -5.95 0.86
CA ILE A 128 4.21 -4.66 0.50
C ILE A 128 4.70 -3.94 1.76
N GLY A 129 3.90 -3.88 2.82
CA GLY A 129 4.28 -3.26 4.08
C GLY A 129 5.54 -3.88 4.69
N LEU A 130 5.63 -5.20 4.70
CA LEU A 130 6.80 -5.92 5.19
C LEU A 130 8.04 -5.64 4.33
N LEU A 131 7.90 -5.52 3.00
CA LEU A 131 9.00 -5.16 2.11
C LEU A 131 9.53 -3.75 2.39
N TYR A 132 8.63 -2.78 2.63
CA TYR A 132 9.01 -1.42 3.03
C TYR A 132 9.75 -1.41 4.37
N LEU A 133 9.18 -2.07 5.39
CA LEU A 133 9.78 -2.12 6.73
C LEU A 133 11.11 -2.86 6.72
N ALA A 134 11.17 -4.05 6.12
CA ALA A 134 12.40 -4.84 6.04
C ALA A 134 13.49 -4.08 5.25
N GLY A 135 13.15 -3.54 4.08
CA GLY A 135 14.08 -2.74 3.28
C GLY A 135 14.60 -1.50 4.01
N SER A 136 13.73 -0.83 4.77
CA SER A 136 14.08 0.37 5.52
C SER A 136 14.93 0.05 6.76
N ILE A 137 14.61 -1.02 7.50
CA ILE A 137 15.31 -1.40 8.73
C ILE A 137 16.69 -1.98 8.38
N VAL A 138 16.74 -2.92 7.44
CA VAL A 138 17.99 -3.55 7.00
C VAL A 138 18.93 -2.52 6.38
N GLY A 139 18.38 -1.61 5.56
CA GLY A 139 19.14 -0.56 4.88
C GLY A 139 19.28 0.75 5.66
N TRP A 140 18.88 0.80 6.92
CA TRP A 140 18.80 2.07 7.67
C TRP A 140 20.05 2.94 7.60
N ARG A 141 21.24 2.31 7.67
CA ARG A 141 22.54 3.00 7.60
C ARG A 141 22.93 3.40 6.18
N GLU A 142 22.40 2.70 5.19
CA GLU A 142 22.70 2.89 3.77
C GLU A 142 21.71 3.85 3.08
N LEU A 143 20.55 4.11 3.71
CA LEU A 143 19.56 5.03 3.16
C LEU A 143 20.15 6.42 2.99
N PRO A 144 19.99 7.03 1.81
CA PRO A 144 20.47 8.37 1.54
C PRO A 144 19.91 9.35 2.58
N SER A 145 20.79 10.18 3.14
CA SER A 145 20.42 11.25 4.08
C SER A 145 20.86 12.59 3.51
N LYS A 146 19.96 13.57 3.53
CA LYS A 146 20.24 14.93 3.05
C LYS A 146 21.27 15.68 3.92
N ASN A 147 21.66 15.12 5.07
CA ASN A 147 22.56 15.77 6.05
C ASN A 147 24.05 15.37 5.92
N LYS A 148 24.48 14.90 4.75
CA LYS A 148 25.92 14.73 4.45
C LYS A 148 26.36 15.80 3.45
N ASN A 149 26.38 17.03 3.91
CA ASN A 149 27.21 18.11 3.38
C ASN A 149 27.83 18.83 4.56
#